data_c6683a626a38f893750b90b29096e24b
#
_entry.id   c6683a626a38f893750b90b29096e24b
#
_cell.length_a   1.000
_cell.length_b   1.000
_cell.length_c   1.000
_cell.angle_alpha   90.00
_cell.angle_beta   90.00
_cell.angle_gamma   90.00
#
_symmetry.space_group_name_H-M   'P 1'
#
loop_
_entity.id
_entity.type
_entity.pdbx_description
1 polymer ?
#
loop_
_entity_poly.entity_id
_entity_poly.type
_entity_poly.pdbx_seq_one_letter_code
_entity_poly.pdbx_strand_id
1 'polypeptide(L)'
;MYLIANGKVITRDDAMPYIENGGVVVEGTKIIELGETAALKVKYPDAEFIDAKGNVIMPAFINVHSHIYSALARGLSIKGYNPTNFYEILDGMWWAIDRNLDLEGTRYSAYTTFIDSIKTGCTTLFDHHASFCEIPGSLFTIEEVAKELGVRACLCYEVSDRDGEEKCDLAIRENGDFIRHCAREKNPMISAMFGGHALFTISDRTFEKMVKENNGMTGFHIHVSEGMNDVYDTAYNYGTRSVNRLLNNGILGPKTMLGHCIHVNPAEMDIIRETGTMVCNNPESNMGNAVGCAPVLQMIKKGITVGLGTDSYTFDMLESLKVALIIQRHNACMPNVAWCEVTDMLFKNNRKIAAKYFDAPLGILKPGAAADVIVMDYKCFTPFSDANIDGHMIFGMTGRQCETTMCNGKLLMKDRQLIGIDEEAINARTMEASKKLWSRLNG
;
A
#
# COMPACT_ATOMS: atom_id res chain seq x y z
N MET A 1 15.02 -22.42 10.78
CA MET A 1 13.84 -23.04 10.14
C MET A 1 12.63 -22.91 11.06
N TYR A 2 11.47 -22.54 10.54
CA TYR A 2 10.22 -22.45 11.29
C TYR A 2 9.19 -23.42 10.73
N LEU A 3 8.33 -23.95 11.60
CA LEU A 3 7.09 -24.65 11.25
C LEU A 3 5.92 -23.90 11.90
N ILE A 4 5.19 -23.11 11.10
CA ILE A 4 3.96 -22.44 11.52
C ILE A 4 2.82 -23.37 11.16
N ALA A 5 2.17 -24.00 12.17
CA ALA A 5 1.17 -25.03 11.88
C ALA A 5 0.09 -25.12 12.97
N ASN A 6 -0.74 -26.14 12.89
CA ASN A 6 -1.89 -26.32 13.77
C ASN A 6 -2.99 -25.29 13.51
N GLY A 7 -3.18 -24.91 12.24
CA GLY A 7 -4.15 -23.91 11.81
C GLY A 7 -4.83 -24.24 10.50
N LYS A 8 -5.81 -23.43 10.14
CA LYS A 8 -6.47 -23.43 8.83
C LYS A 8 -5.61 -22.65 7.85
N VAL A 9 -5.01 -23.32 6.85
CA VAL A 9 -4.10 -22.64 5.92
C VAL A 9 -4.87 -22.17 4.70
N ILE A 10 -4.87 -20.87 4.44
CA ILE A 10 -5.33 -20.23 3.20
C ILE A 10 -4.08 -19.93 2.37
N THR A 11 -3.94 -20.54 1.22
CA THR A 11 -2.70 -20.39 0.44
C THR A 11 -2.75 -19.28 -0.61
N ARG A 12 -3.93 -18.98 -1.11
CA ARG A 12 -4.14 -18.14 -2.31
C ARG A 12 -3.46 -18.72 -3.58
N ASP A 13 -3.18 -20.02 -3.57
CA ASP A 13 -2.78 -20.81 -4.72
C ASP A 13 -3.99 -21.60 -5.23
N ASP A 14 -4.38 -21.40 -6.48
CA ASP A 14 -5.56 -22.06 -7.08
C ASP A 14 -5.40 -23.60 -7.13
N ALA A 15 -4.16 -24.10 -7.11
CA ALA A 15 -3.89 -25.55 -7.10
C ALA A 15 -4.17 -26.22 -5.73
N MET A 16 -4.05 -25.45 -4.64
CA MET A 16 -4.28 -25.95 -3.28
C MET A 16 -4.76 -24.79 -2.40
N PRO A 17 -6.00 -24.31 -2.55
CA PRO A 17 -6.46 -23.07 -1.92
C PRO A 17 -6.57 -23.14 -0.39
N TYR A 18 -6.74 -24.34 0.18
CA TYR A 18 -7.05 -24.55 1.59
C TYR A 18 -6.52 -25.86 2.15
N ILE A 19 -6.06 -25.86 3.42
CA ILE A 19 -5.72 -27.04 4.21
C ILE A 19 -6.35 -26.88 5.59
N GLU A 20 -7.20 -27.84 6.01
CA GLU A 20 -8.01 -27.73 7.25
C GLU A 20 -7.16 -27.68 8.52
N ASN A 21 -6.18 -28.57 8.67
CA ASN A 21 -5.25 -28.62 9.78
C ASN A 21 -3.82 -28.69 9.24
N GLY A 22 -3.39 -27.57 8.73
CA GLY A 22 -2.15 -27.47 7.98
C GLY A 22 -1.08 -26.63 8.66
N GLY A 23 0.02 -26.54 7.93
CA GLY A 23 1.15 -25.71 8.30
C GLY A 23 2.00 -25.32 7.11
N VAL A 24 2.91 -24.40 7.38
CA VAL A 24 3.87 -23.82 6.44
C VAL A 24 5.27 -24.00 7.04
N VAL A 25 6.18 -24.58 6.26
CA VAL A 25 7.60 -24.70 6.63
C VAL A 25 8.38 -23.60 5.95
N VAL A 26 9.13 -22.87 6.76
CA VAL A 26 9.96 -21.73 6.32
C VAL A 26 11.42 -22.02 6.58
N GLU A 27 12.26 -21.83 5.56
CA GLU A 27 13.72 -21.89 5.68
C GLU A 27 14.35 -20.64 5.05
N GLY A 28 15.16 -19.94 5.85
CA GLY A 28 15.71 -18.65 5.43
C GLY A 28 14.57 -17.67 5.07
N THR A 29 14.59 -17.20 3.84
CA THR A 29 13.59 -16.21 3.35
C THR A 29 12.42 -16.82 2.58
N LYS A 30 12.35 -18.17 2.48
CA LYS A 30 11.40 -18.85 1.59
C LYS A 30 10.54 -19.86 2.30
N ILE A 31 9.35 -20.03 1.76
CA ILE A 31 8.49 -21.17 2.06
C ILE A 31 9.06 -22.39 1.30
N ILE A 32 9.28 -23.51 2.01
CA ILE A 32 9.80 -24.73 1.40
C ILE A 32 8.76 -25.82 1.24
N GLU A 33 7.76 -25.87 2.12
CA GLU A 33 6.68 -26.86 2.07
C GLU A 33 5.41 -26.39 2.77
N LEU A 34 4.27 -26.91 2.31
CA LEU A 34 2.97 -26.80 2.98
C LEU A 34 2.36 -28.21 3.04
N GLY A 35 1.56 -28.47 4.07
CA GLY A 35 0.89 -29.77 4.20
C GLY A 35 0.18 -29.91 5.54
N GLU A 36 -0.31 -31.12 5.78
CA GLU A 36 -0.93 -31.47 7.04
C GLU A 36 0.03 -31.36 8.20
N THR A 37 -0.42 -30.77 9.32
CA THR A 37 0.40 -30.52 10.51
C THR A 37 1.14 -31.77 11.00
N ALA A 38 0.45 -32.93 11.06
CA ALA A 38 1.05 -34.16 11.58
C ALA A 38 2.22 -34.65 10.70
N ALA A 39 2.06 -34.58 9.38
CA ALA A 39 3.10 -34.97 8.43
C ALA A 39 4.32 -34.04 8.50
N LEU A 40 4.08 -32.73 8.58
CA LEU A 40 5.16 -31.74 8.67
C LEU A 40 5.95 -31.86 9.98
N LYS A 41 5.28 -32.10 11.14
CA LYS A 41 5.96 -32.32 12.42
C LYS A 41 6.91 -33.54 12.39
N VAL A 42 6.51 -34.60 11.71
CA VAL A 42 7.34 -35.80 11.57
C VAL A 42 8.55 -35.51 10.64
N LYS A 43 8.32 -34.78 9.58
CA LYS A 43 9.35 -34.50 8.57
C LYS A 43 10.36 -33.44 9.02
N TYR A 44 9.94 -32.48 9.85
CA TYR A 44 10.75 -31.36 10.32
C TYR A 44 10.78 -31.26 11.84
N PRO A 45 11.30 -32.28 12.55
CA PRO A 45 11.25 -32.35 14.01
C PRO A 45 12.09 -31.27 14.71
N ASP A 46 13.12 -30.74 14.03
CA ASP A 46 14.02 -29.72 14.58
C ASP A 46 13.60 -28.28 14.23
N ALA A 47 12.48 -28.10 13.52
CA ALA A 47 11.98 -26.75 13.20
C ALA A 47 11.41 -26.08 14.47
N GLU A 48 11.70 -24.79 14.64
CA GLU A 48 11.05 -23.98 15.66
C GLU A 48 9.55 -23.93 15.40
N PHE A 49 8.77 -24.48 16.34
CA PHE A 49 7.34 -24.61 16.16
C PHE A 49 6.57 -23.36 16.62
N ILE A 50 5.80 -22.79 15.71
CA ILE A 50 4.85 -21.71 15.99
C ILE A 50 3.45 -22.29 15.89
N ASP A 51 2.79 -22.42 17.05
CA ASP A 51 1.44 -22.99 17.17
C ASP A 51 0.38 -21.94 16.77
N ALA A 52 -0.31 -22.16 15.68
CA ALA A 52 -1.44 -21.31 15.26
C ALA A 52 -2.71 -21.56 16.08
N LYS A 53 -2.74 -22.52 17.00
CA LYS A 53 -3.85 -22.77 17.95
C LYS A 53 -5.23 -22.93 17.27
N GLY A 54 -5.26 -23.48 16.05
CA GLY A 54 -6.47 -23.62 15.24
C GLY A 54 -6.93 -22.32 14.54
N ASN A 55 -6.14 -21.27 14.58
CA ASN A 55 -6.34 -20.00 13.91
C ASN A 55 -6.05 -20.09 12.41
N VAL A 56 -6.22 -18.99 11.68
CA VAL A 56 -6.01 -18.95 10.23
C VAL A 56 -4.57 -18.54 9.91
N ILE A 57 -3.87 -19.39 9.16
CA ILE A 57 -2.53 -19.12 8.59
C ILE A 57 -2.75 -18.68 7.13
N MET A 58 -2.21 -17.54 6.73
CA MET A 58 -2.39 -17.03 5.38
C MET A 58 -1.21 -16.16 4.93
N PRO A 59 -1.12 -15.83 3.60
CA PRO A 59 -0.12 -14.88 3.14
C PRO A 59 -0.34 -13.51 3.76
N ALA A 60 0.74 -12.82 4.08
CA ALA A 60 0.68 -11.43 4.50
C ALA A 60 0.14 -10.52 3.38
N PHE A 61 -0.49 -9.41 3.79
CA PHE A 61 -1.08 -8.45 2.86
C PHE A 61 -0.03 -7.57 2.18
N ILE A 62 -0.40 -7.10 1.00
CA ILE A 62 0.32 -6.11 0.20
C ILE A 62 -0.59 -4.89 0.08
N ASN A 63 -0.10 -3.73 0.50
CA ASN A 63 -0.75 -2.45 0.32
C ASN A 63 -0.06 -1.70 -0.83
N VAL A 64 -0.77 -1.44 -1.93
CA VAL A 64 -0.16 -0.84 -3.12
C VAL A 64 -0.26 0.69 -3.18
N HIS A 65 -0.85 1.33 -2.16
CA HIS A 65 -0.85 2.79 -2.04
C HIS A 65 -1.11 3.23 -0.61
N SER A 66 -0.17 3.96 -0.05
CA SER A 66 -0.24 4.56 1.28
C SER A 66 0.58 5.85 1.34
N HIS A 67 0.34 6.63 2.39
CA HIS A 67 1.06 7.87 2.68
C HIS A 67 1.65 7.82 4.10
N ILE A 68 2.91 7.46 4.21
CA ILE A 68 3.62 7.41 5.50
C ILE A 68 3.57 8.77 6.20
N TYR A 69 3.75 9.87 5.46
CA TYR A 69 3.81 11.21 6.01
C TYR A 69 2.54 11.62 6.77
N SER A 70 1.40 11.00 6.47
CA SER A 70 0.11 11.30 7.09
C SER A 70 -0.08 10.69 8.48
N ALA A 71 0.80 9.79 8.91
CA ALA A 71 0.59 9.01 10.16
C ALA A 71 0.41 9.89 11.40
N LEU A 72 1.11 11.03 11.47
CA LEU A 72 1.01 11.96 12.59
C LEU A 72 -0.25 12.86 12.55
N ALA A 73 -1.10 12.71 11.52
CA ALA A 73 -2.39 13.40 11.44
C ALA A 73 -3.48 12.76 12.29
N ARG A 74 -3.27 11.55 12.80
CA ARG A 74 -4.29 10.84 13.58
C ARG A 74 -4.71 11.63 14.82
N GLY A 75 -5.97 12.10 14.83
CA GLY A 75 -6.52 12.94 15.89
C GLY A 75 -6.13 14.42 15.82
N LEU A 76 -5.44 14.86 14.77
CA LEU A 76 -5.09 16.27 14.55
C LEU A 76 -6.35 17.13 14.42
N SER A 77 -6.34 18.25 15.14
CA SER A 77 -7.32 19.33 14.95
C SER A 77 -6.57 20.60 14.55
N ILE A 78 -6.88 21.12 13.37
CA ILE A 78 -6.31 22.37 12.86
C ILE A 78 -7.33 23.51 13.12
N LYS A 79 -6.86 24.60 13.73
CA LYS A 79 -7.73 25.75 14.07
C LYS A 79 -8.31 26.39 12.80
N GLY A 80 -9.63 26.50 12.78
CA GLY A 80 -10.36 27.10 11.65
C GLY A 80 -10.51 26.18 10.42
N TYR A 81 -10.01 24.95 10.47
CA TYR A 81 -10.17 23.99 9.38
C TYR A 81 -11.62 23.47 9.30
N ASN A 82 -12.29 23.77 8.19
CA ASN A 82 -13.66 23.34 7.91
C ASN A 82 -13.85 23.22 6.38
N PRO A 83 -13.24 22.21 5.73
CA PRO A 83 -13.23 22.10 4.28
C PRO A 83 -14.62 21.81 3.73
N THR A 84 -14.95 22.43 2.61
CA THR A 84 -16.21 22.24 1.88
C THR A 84 -16.02 21.49 0.56
N ASN A 85 -14.77 21.26 0.18
CA ASN A 85 -14.40 20.55 -1.05
C ASN A 85 -13.01 19.91 -0.91
N PHE A 86 -12.67 19.06 -1.86
CA PHE A 86 -11.43 18.30 -1.85
C PHE A 86 -10.17 19.16 -1.88
N TYR A 87 -10.16 20.26 -2.65
CA TYR A 87 -9.01 21.17 -2.69
C TYR A 87 -8.71 21.78 -1.32
N GLU A 88 -9.75 22.16 -0.58
CA GLU A 88 -9.61 22.69 0.79
C GLU A 88 -9.11 21.61 1.78
N ILE A 89 -9.42 20.31 1.54
CA ILE A 89 -8.82 19.22 2.31
C ILE A 89 -7.30 19.15 2.02
N LEU A 90 -6.91 19.22 0.77
CA LEU A 90 -5.50 19.19 0.40
C LEU A 90 -4.74 20.38 0.99
N ASP A 91 -5.17 21.60 0.72
CA ASP A 91 -4.45 22.83 1.13
C ASP A 91 -4.48 23.02 2.65
N GLY A 92 -5.62 22.77 3.29
CA GLY A 92 -5.80 23.03 4.73
C GLY A 92 -5.27 21.94 5.64
N MET A 93 -5.04 20.72 5.16
CA MET A 93 -4.55 19.61 5.97
C MET A 93 -3.31 18.96 5.38
N TRP A 94 -3.40 18.28 4.24
CA TRP A 94 -2.30 17.44 3.74
C TRP A 94 -1.06 18.26 3.35
N TRP A 95 -1.23 19.35 2.60
CA TRP A 95 -0.13 20.26 2.24
C TRP A 95 0.37 21.11 3.42
N ALA A 96 -0.50 21.37 4.39
CA ALA A 96 -0.06 22.01 5.64
C ALA A 96 0.85 21.07 6.44
N ILE A 97 0.50 19.77 6.53
CA ILE A 97 1.32 18.76 7.20
C ILE A 97 2.68 18.63 6.50
N ASP A 98 2.71 18.39 5.19
CA ASP A 98 3.96 18.13 4.47
C ASP A 98 4.93 19.34 4.46
N ARG A 99 4.40 20.57 4.44
CA ARG A 99 5.18 21.81 4.58
C ARG A 99 5.78 22.01 5.97
N ASN A 100 5.35 21.22 6.96
CA ASN A 100 5.81 21.31 8.35
C ASN A 100 6.48 20.03 8.84
N LEU A 101 6.54 18.98 8.01
CA LEU A 101 7.12 17.69 8.36
C LEU A 101 8.63 17.68 8.06
N ASP A 102 9.45 17.67 9.12
CA ASP A 102 10.90 17.52 9.06
C ASP A 102 11.31 16.02 9.00
N LEU A 103 12.61 15.73 8.89
CA LEU A 103 13.12 14.36 8.85
C LEU A 103 12.85 13.58 10.15
N GLU A 104 12.82 14.25 11.30
CA GLU A 104 12.41 13.61 12.56
C GLU A 104 10.94 13.17 12.49
N GLY A 105 10.06 14.04 12.02
CA GLY A 105 8.65 13.75 11.80
C GLY A 105 8.45 12.62 10.77
N THR A 106 9.20 12.65 9.66
CA THR A 106 9.21 11.58 8.64
C THR A 106 9.62 10.24 9.25
N ARG A 107 10.68 10.20 10.05
CA ARG A 107 11.15 8.99 10.75
C ARG A 107 10.06 8.38 11.64
N TYR A 108 9.44 9.18 12.49
CA TYR A 108 8.41 8.68 13.41
C TYR A 108 7.08 8.39 12.73
N SER A 109 6.75 9.05 11.62
CA SER A 109 5.67 8.65 10.73
C SER A 109 5.92 7.25 10.16
N ALA A 110 7.16 6.96 9.72
CA ALA A 110 7.54 5.65 9.20
C ALA A 110 7.45 4.55 10.26
N TYR A 111 7.98 4.78 11.47
CA TYR A 111 7.84 3.83 12.57
C TYR A 111 6.38 3.50 12.85
N THR A 112 5.54 4.52 13.02
CA THR A 112 4.12 4.33 13.33
C THR A 112 3.40 3.56 12.23
N THR A 113 3.61 3.93 10.98
CA THR A 113 3.00 3.26 9.82
C THR A 113 3.43 1.80 9.72
N PHE A 114 4.72 1.52 9.81
CA PHE A 114 5.21 0.13 9.69
C PHE A 114 4.80 -0.73 10.88
N ILE A 115 4.77 -0.19 12.11
CA ILE A 115 4.28 -0.91 13.28
C ILE A 115 2.79 -1.24 13.12
N ASP A 116 1.96 -0.27 12.73
CA ASP A 116 0.53 -0.52 12.47
C ASP A 116 0.35 -1.57 11.36
N SER A 117 1.16 -1.50 10.30
CA SER A 117 1.14 -2.47 9.20
C SER A 117 1.50 -3.88 9.66
N ILE A 118 2.57 -4.04 10.46
CA ILE A 118 2.94 -5.33 11.06
C ILE A 118 1.78 -5.88 11.90
N LYS A 119 1.15 -5.02 12.71
CA LYS A 119 0.05 -5.39 13.62
C LYS A 119 -1.26 -5.73 12.91
N THR A 120 -1.40 -5.33 11.65
CA THR A 120 -2.56 -5.66 10.80
C THR A 120 -2.22 -6.69 9.71
N GLY A 121 -1.01 -7.28 9.74
CA GLY A 121 -0.59 -8.34 8.84
C GLY A 121 -0.18 -7.86 7.44
N CYS A 122 0.08 -6.58 7.25
CA CYS A 122 0.61 -6.03 6.00
C CYS A 122 2.14 -5.96 6.07
N THR A 123 2.83 -6.69 5.18
CA THR A 123 4.30 -6.77 5.17
C THR A 123 4.96 -6.06 4.00
N THR A 124 4.17 -5.63 3.02
CA THR A 124 4.66 -4.93 1.82
C THR A 124 3.82 -3.68 1.58
N LEU A 125 4.48 -2.51 1.57
CA LEU A 125 3.84 -1.21 1.36
C LEU A 125 4.43 -0.51 0.14
N PHE A 126 3.57 0.10 -0.65
CA PHE A 126 3.92 1.11 -1.65
C PHE A 126 3.57 2.48 -1.07
N ASP A 127 4.60 3.26 -0.78
CA ASP A 127 4.44 4.58 -0.17
C ASP A 127 4.58 5.70 -1.19
N HIS A 128 3.78 6.72 -1.02
CA HIS A 128 3.79 7.95 -1.80
C HIS A 128 4.05 9.12 -0.84
N HIS A 129 5.33 9.49 -0.65
CA HIS A 129 5.79 10.37 0.42
C HIS A 129 5.82 11.83 0.04
N ALA A 130 5.48 12.69 0.99
CA ALA A 130 5.64 14.15 0.90
C ALA A 130 6.15 14.73 2.22
N SER A 131 7.16 15.60 2.14
CA SER A 131 7.73 16.34 3.28
C SER A 131 8.43 17.60 2.78
N PHE A 132 7.65 18.57 2.30
CA PHE A 132 8.19 19.80 1.68
C PHE A 132 8.91 20.74 2.67
N CYS A 133 8.88 20.45 3.97
CA CYS A 133 9.76 21.09 4.96
C CYS A 133 11.22 20.65 4.75
N GLU A 134 11.43 19.33 4.58
CA GLU A 134 12.76 18.73 4.47
C GLU A 134 12.73 17.58 3.46
N ILE A 135 13.08 17.86 2.18
CA ILE A 135 12.96 16.91 1.07
C ILE A 135 14.16 15.95 1.00
N PRO A 136 15.42 16.44 0.91
CA PRO A 136 16.56 15.54 0.73
C PRO A 136 16.75 14.59 1.91
N GLY A 137 16.86 13.29 1.60
CA GLY A 137 17.08 12.23 2.60
C GLY A 137 15.81 11.67 3.21
N SER A 138 14.61 12.14 2.82
CA SER A 138 13.34 11.67 3.36
C SER A 138 13.06 10.21 2.99
N LEU A 139 13.25 9.81 1.74
CA LEU A 139 13.08 8.42 1.30
C LEU A 139 14.13 7.49 1.95
N PHE A 140 15.34 7.96 2.14
CA PHE A 140 16.40 7.21 2.82
C PHE A 140 16.07 7.02 4.31
N THR A 141 15.50 8.04 4.95
CA THR A 141 15.03 7.94 6.34
C THR A 141 13.93 6.88 6.49
N ILE A 142 12.98 6.81 5.55
CA ILE A 142 11.93 5.78 5.54
C ILE A 142 12.54 4.39 5.30
N GLU A 143 13.49 4.27 4.37
CA GLU A 143 14.21 3.02 4.10
C GLU A 143 14.93 2.50 5.35
N GLU A 144 15.62 3.36 6.11
CA GLU A 144 16.29 2.98 7.36
C GLU A 144 15.31 2.33 8.33
N VAL A 145 14.15 2.94 8.55
CA VAL A 145 13.10 2.42 9.43
C VAL A 145 12.52 1.11 8.89
N ALA A 146 12.27 1.01 7.58
CA ALA A 146 11.79 -0.22 6.96
C ALA A 146 12.76 -1.39 7.16
N LYS A 147 14.08 -1.14 7.01
CA LYS A 147 15.14 -2.14 7.23
C LYS A 147 15.23 -2.57 8.71
N GLU A 148 15.14 -1.63 9.63
CA GLU A 148 15.18 -1.89 11.07
C GLU A 148 14.02 -2.79 11.48
N LEU A 149 12.80 -2.41 11.10
CA LEU A 149 11.59 -3.17 11.42
C LEU A 149 11.47 -4.47 10.61
N GLY A 150 12.12 -4.57 9.45
CA GLY A 150 12.12 -5.76 8.60
C GLY A 150 10.90 -5.86 7.71
N VAL A 151 10.29 -4.74 7.32
CA VAL A 151 9.17 -4.68 6.37
C VAL A 151 9.65 -4.39 4.96
N ARG A 152 8.87 -4.77 3.96
CA ARG A 152 9.15 -4.51 2.55
C ARG A 152 8.49 -3.20 2.13
N ALA A 153 9.24 -2.33 1.44
CA ALA A 153 8.75 -1.04 0.99
C ALA A 153 9.15 -0.72 -0.45
N CYS A 154 8.21 -0.18 -1.21
CA CYS A 154 8.45 0.47 -2.50
C CYS A 154 8.12 1.96 -2.33
N LEU A 155 9.12 2.83 -2.44
CA LEU A 155 9.03 4.22 -2.03
C LEU A 155 9.11 5.16 -3.23
N CYS A 156 8.42 6.29 -3.16
CA CYS A 156 8.57 7.42 -4.07
C CYS A 156 8.24 8.74 -3.37
N TYR A 157 8.75 9.85 -3.93
CA TYR A 157 8.51 11.19 -3.42
C TYR A 157 7.55 11.97 -4.33
N GLU A 158 6.59 12.67 -3.78
CA GLU A 158 5.62 13.51 -4.51
C GLU A 158 6.27 14.75 -5.14
N VAL A 159 6.61 14.68 -6.43
CA VAL A 159 7.00 15.88 -7.19
C VAL A 159 5.78 16.78 -7.39
N SER A 160 5.95 18.08 -7.14
CA SER A 160 4.90 19.09 -7.32
C SER A 160 5.52 20.47 -7.55
N ASP A 161 4.85 21.31 -8.36
CA ASP A 161 5.25 22.70 -8.62
C ASP A 161 4.70 23.69 -7.56
N ARG A 162 3.81 23.24 -6.66
CA ARG A 162 3.05 24.08 -5.73
C ARG A 162 3.89 24.89 -4.74
N ASP A 163 5.08 24.42 -4.41
CA ASP A 163 6.00 25.07 -3.45
C ASP A 163 7.23 25.67 -4.13
N GLY A 164 7.15 25.89 -5.47
CA GLY A 164 8.17 26.58 -6.27
C GLY A 164 9.19 25.64 -6.90
N GLU A 165 9.93 26.20 -7.89
CA GLU A 165 10.85 25.43 -8.74
C GLU A 165 11.99 24.76 -7.95
N GLU A 166 12.53 25.43 -6.92
CA GLU A 166 13.62 24.88 -6.11
C GLU A 166 13.20 23.58 -5.40
N LYS A 167 12.05 23.58 -4.73
CA LYS A 167 11.53 22.40 -4.04
C LYS A 167 11.11 21.30 -5.03
N CYS A 168 10.55 21.68 -6.17
CA CYS A 168 10.25 20.74 -7.25
C CYS A 168 11.51 20.01 -7.73
N ASP A 169 12.61 20.74 -8.00
CA ASP A 169 13.88 20.17 -8.43
C ASP A 169 14.54 19.30 -7.33
N LEU A 170 14.37 19.66 -6.05
CA LEU A 170 14.79 18.80 -4.93
C LEU A 170 14.00 17.49 -4.91
N ALA A 171 12.69 17.52 -5.09
CA ALA A 171 11.81 16.34 -5.11
C ALA A 171 12.13 15.42 -6.30
N ILE A 172 12.42 15.98 -7.48
CA ILE A 172 12.87 15.24 -8.66
C ILE A 172 14.20 14.52 -8.35
N ARG A 173 15.15 15.21 -7.73
CA ARG A 173 16.46 14.64 -7.35
C ARG A 173 16.32 13.55 -6.29
N GLU A 174 15.48 13.74 -5.26
CA GLU A 174 15.24 12.74 -4.22
C GLU A 174 14.74 11.41 -4.83
N ASN A 175 13.78 11.46 -5.76
CA ASN A 175 13.36 10.27 -6.52
C ASN A 175 14.52 9.65 -7.30
N GLY A 176 15.23 10.45 -8.11
CA GLY A 176 16.32 9.97 -8.95
C GLY A 176 17.45 9.34 -8.15
N ASP A 177 17.87 9.97 -7.05
CA ASP A 177 18.93 9.47 -6.17
C ASP A 177 18.52 8.18 -5.48
N PHE A 178 17.27 8.11 -5.00
CA PHE A 178 16.75 6.90 -4.35
C PHE A 178 16.58 5.73 -5.32
N ILE A 179 16.10 5.97 -6.54
CA ILE A 179 16.00 4.95 -7.60
C ILE A 179 17.39 4.39 -7.93
N ARG A 180 18.39 5.27 -8.13
CA ARG A 180 19.79 4.85 -8.37
C ARG A 180 20.38 4.09 -7.18
N HIS A 181 20.05 4.49 -5.95
CA HIS A 181 20.43 3.78 -4.75
C HIS A 181 19.86 2.36 -4.73
N CYS A 182 18.57 2.18 -4.94
CA CYS A 182 17.92 0.86 -4.99
C CYS A 182 18.53 -0.04 -6.09
N ALA A 183 18.81 0.53 -7.27
CA ALA A 183 19.42 -0.21 -8.38
C ALA A 183 20.85 -0.70 -8.06
N ARG A 184 21.61 0.05 -7.24
CA ARG A 184 22.96 -0.27 -6.81
C ARG A 184 22.96 -1.28 -5.66
N GLU A 185 22.15 -1.04 -4.61
CA GLU A 185 22.12 -1.87 -3.40
C GLU A 185 21.45 -3.24 -3.63
N LYS A 186 20.49 -3.31 -4.53
CA LYS A 186 19.73 -4.55 -4.88
C LYS A 186 19.18 -5.26 -3.65
N ASN A 187 18.70 -4.48 -2.67
CA ASN A 187 18.05 -5.05 -1.50
C ASN A 187 16.68 -5.65 -1.92
N PRO A 188 16.42 -6.94 -1.67
CA PRO A 188 15.17 -7.57 -2.08
C PRO A 188 13.93 -7.06 -1.32
N MET A 189 14.13 -6.27 -0.27
CA MET A 189 13.07 -5.71 0.57
C MET A 189 12.73 -4.26 0.21
N ILE A 190 13.58 -3.57 -0.58
CA ILE A 190 13.42 -2.15 -0.88
C ILE A 190 13.39 -1.95 -2.39
N SER A 191 12.40 -1.22 -2.86
CA SER A 191 12.24 -0.84 -4.26
C SER A 191 11.81 0.61 -4.39
N ALA A 192 11.78 1.14 -5.60
CA ALA A 192 11.44 2.52 -5.88
C ALA A 192 10.52 2.68 -7.08
N MET A 193 9.63 3.66 -7.00
CA MET A 193 8.91 4.25 -8.12
C MET A 193 9.35 5.71 -8.27
N PHE A 194 8.91 6.38 -9.34
CA PHE A 194 9.07 7.82 -9.49
C PHE A 194 7.76 8.50 -9.14
N GLY A 195 7.70 9.25 -8.05
CA GLY A 195 6.48 9.87 -7.55
C GLY A 195 6.15 11.20 -8.23
N GLY A 196 4.87 11.43 -8.48
CA GLY A 196 4.32 12.73 -8.84
C GLY A 196 3.02 12.95 -8.09
N HIS A 197 2.74 14.16 -7.60
CA HIS A 197 1.55 14.40 -6.79
C HIS A 197 0.26 14.19 -7.62
N ALA A 198 -0.17 15.16 -8.40
CA ALA A 198 -1.38 15.11 -9.21
C ALA A 198 -1.27 16.04 -10.42
N LEU A 199 -2.09 15.88 -11.46
CA LEU A 199 -1.93 16.61 -12.72
C LEU A 199 -2.07 18.12 -12.55
N PHE A 200 -2.97 18.57 -11.69
CA PHE A 200 -3.19 20.02 -11.45
C PHE A 200 -2.08 20.70 -10.63
N THR A 201 -1.12 19.94 -10.11
CA THR A 201 0.02 20.46 -9.37
C THR A 201 1.36 20.25 -10.09
N ILE A 202 1.33 19.72 -11.31
CA ILE A 202 2.54 19.41 -12.09
C ILE A 202 2.37 19.98 -13.50
N SER A 203 3.29 20.85 -13.93
CA SER A 203 3.35 21.38 -15.30
C SER A 203 3.93 20.35 -16.28
N ASP A 204 3.67 20.52 -17.58
CA ASP A 204 4.27 19.67 -18.62
C ASP A 204 5.81 19.80 -18.63
N ARG A 205 6.35 20.98 -18.35
CA ARG A 205 7.80 21.18 -18.14
C ARG A 205 8.35 20.32 -17.01
N THR A 206 7.59 20.18 -15.93
CA THR A 206 7.99 19.33 -14.80
C THR A 206 7.87 17.85 -15.15
N PHE A 207 6.84 17.43 -15.89
CA PHE A 207 6.78 16.07 -16.43
C PHE A 207 7.99 15.74 -17.33
N GLU A 208 8.42 16.67 -18.19
CA GLU A 208 9.64 16.49 -18.99
C GLU A 208 10.89 16.30 -18.11
N LYS A 209 11.05 17.09 -17.04
CA LYS A 209 12.14 16.92 -16.07
C LYS A 209 12.07 15.56 -15.38
N MET A 210 10.88 15.12 -14.93
CA MET A 210 10.67 13.83 -14.27
C MET A 210 11.01 12.66 -15.22
N VAL A 211 10.53 12.67 -16.45
CA VAL A 211 10.81 11.63 -17.45
C VAL A 211 12.30 11.56 -17.77
N LYS A 212 12.95 12.73 -17.92
CA LYS A 212 14.39 12.81 -18.16
C LYS A 212 15.19 12.25 -16.99
N GLU A 213 14.85 12.59 -15.75
CA GLU A 213 15.55 12.10 -14.55
C GLU A 213 15.32 10.60 -14.36
N ASN A 214 14.08 10.13 -14.54
CA ASN A 214 13.75 8.70 -14.46
C ASN A 214 14.48 7.86 -15.52
N ASN A 215 14.68 8.41 -16.70
CA ASN A 215 15.38 7.75 -17.83
C ASN A 215 14.98 6.28 -18.05
N GLY A 216 13.71 5.94 -17.82
CA GLY A 216 13.17 4.59 -17.97
C GLY A 216 13.59 3.57 -16.90
N MET A 217 14.22 4.02 -15.80
CA MET A 217 14.68 3.14 -14.73
C MET A 217 13.54 2.44 -14.00
N THR A 218 12.41 3.14 -13.78
CA THR A 218 11.24 2.59 -13.08
C THR A 218 9.93 3.16 -13.62
N GLY A 219 8.78 2.71 -13.08
CA GLY A 219 7.47 3.29 -13.37
C GLY A 219 7.15 4.50 -12.51
N PHE A 220 6.12 5.23 -12.90
CA PHE A 220 5.63 6.40 -12.15
C PHE A 220 4.49 5.99 -11.20
N HIS A 221 4.36 6.72 -10.10
CA HIS A 221 3.24 6.65 -9.18
C HIS A 221 2.66 8.05 -9.01
N ILE A 222 1.40 8.27 -9.41
CA ILE A 222 0.78 9.59 -9.47
C ILE A 222 -0.73 9.50 -9.21
N HIS A 223 -1.31 10.48 -8.49
CA HIS A 223 -2.76 10.60 -8.33
C HIS A 223 -3.38 11.15 -9.61
N VAL A 224 -4.49 10.56 -10.05
CA VAL A 224 -5.12 10.89 -11.32
C VAL A 224 -6.63 10.97 -11.18
N SER A 225 -7.19 12.11 -11.54
CA SER A 225 -8.64 12.31 -11.58
C SER A 225 -9.33 11.86 -10.28
N GLU A 226 -8.71 12.13 -9.13
CA GLU A 226 -9.29 11.87 -7.83
C GLU A 226 -10.46 12.81 -7.59
N GLY A 227 -10.25 14.12 -7.71
CA GLY A 227 -11.31 15.14 -7.72
C GLY A 227 -11.55 15.71 -9.12
N MET A 228 -12.71 16.32 -9.31
CA MET A 228 -13.04 17.00 -10.57
C MET A 228 -12.14 18.22 -10.87
N ASN A 229 -11.49 18.78 -9.85
CA ASN A 229 -10.49 19.84 -10.01
C ASN A 229 -9.35 19.40 -10.93
N ASP A 230 -8.86 18.16 -10.81
CA ASP A 230 -7.82 17.59 -11.67
C ASP A 230 -8.26 17.51 -13.15
N VAL A 231 -9.50 17.11 -13.37
CA VAL A 231 -10.09 17.02 -14.71
C VAL A 231 -10.30 18.42 -15.33
N TYR A 232 -10.83 19.36 -14.56
CA TYR A 232 -11.11 20.72 -15.04
C TYR A 232 -9.84 21.51 -15.29
N ASP A 233 -8.86 21.41 -14.38
CA ASP A 233 -7.55 22.04 -14.56
C ASP A 233 -6.85 21.57 -15.85
N THR A 234 -6.83 20.24 -16.04
CA THR A 234 -6.20 19.64 -17.22
C THR A 234 -6.93 20.05 -18.50
N ALA A 235 -8.25 20.07 -18.50
CA ALA A 235 -9.02 20.50 -19.68
C ALA A 235 -8.82 22.00 -19.99
N TYR A 236 -8.80 22.84 -18.97
CA TYR A 236 -8.68 24.29 -19.13
C TYR A 236 -7.28 24.73 -19.54
N ASN A 237 -6.27 24.24 -18.86
CA ASN A 237 -4.88 24.69 -19.06
C ASN A 237 -4.15 23.97 -20.21
N TYR A 238 -4.55 22.72 -20.52
CA TYR A 238 -3.85 21.85 -21.47
C TYR A 238 -4.71 21.37 -22.63
N GLY A 239 -6.02 21.70 -22.64
CA GLY A 239 -6.94 21.36 -23.74
C GLY A 239 -7.18 19.87 -23.93
N THR A 240 -6.93 19.05 -22.91
CA THR A 240 -7.02 17.58 -22.99
C THR A 240 -7.56 16.99 -21.69
N ARG A 241 -7.74 15.68 -21.64
CA ARG A 241 -8.13 14.97 -20.42
C ARG A 241 -6.90 14.39 -19.71
N SER A 242 -7.10 14.02 -18.44
CA SER A 242 -6.03 13.64 -17.50
C SER A 242 -5.12 12.53 -18.03
N VAL A 243 -5.69 11.39 -18.43
CA VAL A 243 -4.89 10.23 -18.90
C VAL A 243 -4.24 10.51 -20.26
N ASN A 244 -4.92 11.27 -21.14
CA ASN A 244 -4.33 11.70 -22.41
C ASN A 244 -3.10 12.60 -22.19
N ARG A 245 -3.15 13.51 -21.20
CA ARG A 245 -2.02 14.37 -20.84
C ARG A 245 -0.83 13.53 -20.36
N LEU A 246 -1.07 12.52 -19.52
CA LEU A 246 -0.02 11.60 -19.05
C LEU A 246 0.59 10.79 -20.20
N LEU A 247 -0.25 10.34 -21.16
CA LEU A 247 0.22 9.65 -22.36
C LEU A 247 1.15 10.54 -23.17
N ASN A 248 0.74 11.80 -23.43
CA ASN A 248 1.50 12.77 -24.22
C ASN A 248 2.85 13.12 -23.57
N ASN A 249 2.93 13.08 -22.25
CA ASN A 249 4.15 13.35 -21.48
C ASN A 249 4.99 12.10 -21.19
N GLY A 250 4.64 10.92 -21.72
CA GLY A 250 5.43 9.69 -21.56
C GLY A 250 5.45 9.09 -20.15
N ILE A 251 4.42 9.36 -19.34
CA ILE A 251 4.30 8.88 -17.94
C ILE A 251 3.75 7.46 -17.89
N LEU A 252 2.86 7.09 -18.83
CA LEU A 252 2.16 5.81 -18.81
C LEU A 252 3.06 4.64 -19.21
N GLY A 253 2.78 3.46 -18.69
CA GLY A 253 3.49 2.23 -19.02
C GLY A 253 3.25 1.09 -18.04
N PRO A 254 3.78 -0.13 -18.33
CA PRO A 254 3.44 -1.36 -17.60
C PRO A 254 3.98 -1.44 -16.16
N LYS A 255 4.78 -0.46 -15.74
CA LYS A 255 5.25 -0.28 -14.36
C LYS A 255 4.63 0.94 -13.69
N THR A 256 3.88 1.77 -14.42
CA THR A 256 3.22 2.96 -13.84
C THR A 256 1.95 2.58 -13.13
N MET A 257 1.70 3.22 -11.99
CA MET A 257 0.50 3.07 -11.17
C MET A 257 -0.18 4.43 -11.00
N LEU A 258 -1.48 4.49 -11.31
CA LEU A 258 -2.33 5.66 -11.16
C LEU A 258 -3.19 5.50 -9.90
N GLY A 259 -3.08 6.45 -8.99
CA GLY A 259 -3.95 6.50 -7.80
C GLY A 259 -5.37 6.94 -8.18
N HIS A 260 -6.37 6.33 -7.54
CA HIS A 260 -7.80 6.67 -7.58
C HIS A 260 -8.51 6.49 -8.92
N CYS A 261 -8.21 7.26 -9.94
CA CYS A 261 -8.86 7.23 -11.26
C CYS A 261 -10.41 7.30 -11.18
N ILE A 262 -10.95 8.15 -10.28
CA ILE A 262 -12.41 8.22 -10.01
C ILE A 262 -13.16 8.81 -11.20
N HIS A 263 -12.64 9.90 -11.77
CA HIS A 263 -13.30 10.68 -12.81
C HIS A 263 -12.77 10.45 -14.23
N VAL A 264 -12.13 9.28 -14.45
CA VAL A 264 -11.71 8.86 -15.80
C VAL A 264 -12.90 8.41 -16.62
N ASN A 265 -12.88 8.68 -17.93
CA ASN A 265 -13.92 8.25 -18.86
C ASN A 265 -13.55 6.93 -19.57
N PRO A 266 -14.48 6.29 -20.33
CA PRO A 266 -14.22 5.04 -21.03
C PRO A 266 -13.04 5.06 -22.03
N ALA A 267 -12.78 6.20 -22.69
CA ALA A 267 -11.66 6.36 -23.62
C ALA A 267 -10.32 6.42 -22.86
N GLU A 268 -10.28 7.11 -21.73
CA GLU A 268 -9.10 7.13 -20.85
C GLU A 268 -8.81 5.73 -20.26
N MET A 269 -9.85 4.95 -19.93
CA MET A 269 -9.67 3.54 -19.52
C MET A 269 -9.07 2.68 -20.64
N ASP A 270 -9.41 2.93 -21.90
CA ASP A 270 -8.82 2.22 -23.03
C ASP A 270 -7.32 2.53 -23.16
N ILE A 271 -6.92 3.78 -22.96
CA ILE A 271 -5.50 4.18 -22.92
C ILE A 271 -4.76 3.49 -21.76
N ILE A 272 -5.34 3.47 -20.55
CA ILE A 272 -4.76 2.78 -19.39
C ILE A 272 -4.52 1.30 -19.70
N ARG A 273 -5.52 0.61 -20.31
CA ARG A 273 -5.40 -0.78 -20.74
C ARG A 273 -4.30 -0.97 -21.76
N GLU A 274 -4.30 -0.16 -22.83
CA GLU A 274 -3.38 -0.31 -23.99
C GLU A 274 -1.93 -0.06 -23.61
N THR A 275 -1.67 0.83 -22.67
CA THR A 275 -0.34 1.09 -22.13
C THR A 275 0.11 0.07 -21.08
N GLY A 276 -0.80 -0.80 -20.62
CA GLY A 276 -0.54 -1.74 -19.53
C GLY A 276 -0.38 -1.06 -18.17
N THR A 277 -0.77 0.21 -18.05
CA THR A 277 -0.71 1.00 -16.82
C THR A 277 -1.67 0.40 -15.78
N MET A 278 -1.26 0.41 -14.52
CA MET A 278 -2.00 -0.14 -13.40
C MET A 278 -2.76 0.96 -12.65
N VAL A 279 -3.83 0.61 -11.96
CA VAL A 279 -4.62 1.53 -11.14
C VAL A 279 -4.65 1.04 -9.70
N CYS A 280 -4.62 1.95 -8.73
CA CYS A 280 -4.86 1.68 -7.33
C CYS A 280 -6.18 2.32 -6.88
N ASN A 281 -7.09 1.51 -6.34
CA ASN A 281 -8.34 1.99 -5.73
C ASN A 281 -8.18 2.10 -4.22
N ASN A 282 -8.56 3.26 -3.67
CA ASN A 282 -8.45 3.61 -2.25
C ASN A 282 -9.84 3.95 -1.71
N PRO A 283 -10.72 2.97 -1.46
CA PRO A 283 -12.15 3.21 -1.27
C PRO A 283 -12.48 4.08 -0.06
N GLU A 284 -11.79 3.91 1.06
CA GLU A 284 -12.03 4.68 2.28
C GLU A 284 -11.63 6.14 2.12
N SER A 285 -10.47 6.39 1.52
CA SER A 285 -10.01 7.74 1.20
C SER A 285 -10.96 8.43 0.24
N ASN A 286 -11.37 7.76 -0.85
CA ASN A 286 -12.31 8.29 -1.81
C ASN A 286 -13.63 8.73 -1.15
N MET A 287 -14.13 7.93 -0.20
CA MET A 287 -15.35 8.22 0.55
C MET A 287 -15.14 9.35 1.56
N GLY A 288 -14.06 9.29 2.34
CA GLY A 288 -13.75 10.28 3.37
C GLY A 288 -13.44 11.67 2.79
N ASN A 289 -12.78 11.73 1.65
CA ASN A 289 -12.52 12.96 0.91
C ASN A 289 -13.74 13.44 0.09
N ALA A 290 -14.85 12.68 0.09
CA ALA A 290 -16.08 12.97 -0.64
C ALA A 290 -15.89 13.21 -2.15
N VAL A 291 -14.91 12.50 -2.77
CA VAL A 291 -14.55 12.69 -4.18
C VAL A 291 -15.30 11.75 -5.13
N GLY A 292 -15.99 10.73 -4.61
CA GLY A 292 -16.82 9.82 -5.38
C GLY A 292 -16.38 8.36 -5.29
N CYS A 293 -16.92 7.54 -6.21
CA CYS A 293 -16.63 6.11 -6.29
C CYS A 293 -15.94 5.78 -7.61
N ALA A 294 -14.72 5.22 -7.54
CA ALA A 294 -13.99 4.84 -8.74
C ALA A 294 -14.73 3.74 -9.51
N PRO A 295 -14.78 3.80 -10.86
CA PRO A 295 -15.50 2.85 -11.70
C PRO A 295 -14.73 1.52 -11.87
N VAL A 296 -14.32 0.91 -10.76
CA VAL A 296 -13.41 -0.27 -10.76
C VAL A 296 -14.00 -1.47 -11.50
N LEU A 297 -15.33 -1.68 -11.42
CA LEU A 297 -15.99 -2.78 -12.13
C LEU A 297 -15.86 -2.63 -13.66
N GLN A 298 -15.93 -1.40 -14.17
CA GLN A 298 -15.74 -1.12 -15.60
C GLN A 298 -14.28 -1.28 -15.99
N MET A 299 -13.35 -0.81 -15.17
CA MET A 299 -11.89 -0.96 -15.40
C MET A 299 -11.50 -2.44 -15.46
N ILE A 300 -11.92 -3.24 -14.47
CA ILE A 300 -11.63 -4.67 -14.41
C ILE A 300 -12.25 -5.39 -15.61
N LYS A 301 -13.51 -5.08 -15.97
CA LYS A 301 -14.16 -5.62 -17.17
C LYS A 301 -13.39 -5.32 -18.46
N LYS A 302 -12.74 -4.15 -18.55
CA LYS A 302 -11.88 -3.78 -19.67
C LYS A 302 -10.51 -4.48 -19.64
N GLY A 303 -10.16 -5.21 -18.57
CA GLY A 303 -8.88 -5.90 -18.41
C GLY A 303 -7.77 -5.05 -17.79
N ILE A 304 -8.10 -3.91 -17.18
CA ILE A 304 -7.16 -3.08 -16.43
C ILE A 304 -6.82 -3.77 -15.10
N THR A 305 -5.54 -3.81 -14.75
CA THR A 305 -5.11 -4.27 -13.42
C THR A 305 -5.42 -3.20 -12.39
N VAL A 306 -6.44 -3.44 -11.56
CA VAL A 306 -6.80 -2.55 -10.44
C VAL A 306 -6.42 -3.21 -9.14
N GLY A 307 -5.52 -2.61 -8.38
CA GLY A 307 -5.13 -3.02 -7.02
C GLY A 307 -5.95 -2.31 -5.94
N LEU A 308 -5.74 -2.71 -4.69
CA LEU A 308 -6.35 -2.14 -3.50
C LEU A 308 -5.27 -1.50 -2.63
N GLY A 309 -5.43 -0.23 -2.33
CA GLY A 309 -4.62 0.53 -1.39
C GLY A 309 -5.48 1.12 -0.26
N THR A 310 -4.82 1.76 0.69
CA THR A 310 -5.46 2.36 1.87
C THR A 310 -5.34 3.88 1.91
N ASP A 311 -4.42 4.44 1.12
CA ASP A 311 -4.11 5.87 1.18
C ASP A 311 -3.69 6.29 2.61
N SER A 312 -4.19 7.42 3.09
CA SER A 312 -3.91 7.96 4.43
C SER A 312 -4.89 7.50 5.53
N TYR A 313 -5.87 6.64 5.21
CA TYR A 313 -7.01 6.38 6.10
C TYR A 313 -6.80 5.22 7.06
N THR A 314 -6.22 4.11 6.61
CA THR A 314 -5.99 2.92 7.44
C THR A 314 -4.76 2.15 6.95
N PHE A 315 -4.28 1.18 7.76
CA PHE A 315 -3.31 0.17 7.33
C PHE A 315 -3.93 -1.24 7.36
N ASP A 316 -5.24 -1.34 7.64
CA ASP A 316 -6.00 -2.59 7.66
C ASP A 316 -6.57 -2.91 6.27
N MET A 317 -5.89 -3.79 5.54
CA MET A 317 -6.29 -4.20 4.20
C MET A 317 -7.65 -4.94 4.17
N LEU A 318 -8.07 -5.58 5.27
CA LEU A 318 -9.38 -6.24 5.36
C LEU A 318 -10.51 -5.23 5.56
N GLU A 319 -10.24 -4.11 6.25
CA GLU A 319 -11.15 -2.97 6.33
C GLU A 319 -11.40 -2.39 4.94
N SER A 320 -10.32 -2.05 4.21
CA SER A 320 -10.42 -1.55 2.83
C SER A 320 -11.10 -2.53 1.87
N LEU A 321 -10.86 -3.84 2.02
CA LEU A 321 -11.54 -4.87 1.24
C LEU A 321 -13.06 -4.85 1.45
N LYS A 322 -13.50 -4.76 2.71
CA LYS A 322 -14.91 -4.69 3.06
C LYS A 322 -15.56 -3.42 2.53
N VAL A 323 -14.90 -2.28 2.70
CA VAL A 323 -15.38 -0.98 2.21
C VAL A 323 -15.46 -0.99 0.69
N ALA A 324 -14.47 -1.53 -0.01
CA ALA A 324 -14.50 -1.70 -1.47
C ALA A 324 -15.74 -2.46 -1.95
N LEU A 325 -16.07 -3.59 -1.30
CA LEU A 325 -17.27 -4.36 -1.64
C LEU A 325 -18.55 -3.53 -1.46
N ILE A 326 -18.69 -2.91 -0.29
CA ILE A 326 -19.92 -2.20 0.09
C ILE A 326 -20.14 -1.00 -0.80
N ILE A 327 -19.10 -0.19 -1.05
CA ILE A 327 -19.26 1.02 -1.86
C ILE A 327 -19.55 0.71 -3.34
N GLN A 328 -18.94 -0.32 -3.91
CA GLN A 328 -19.22 -0.71 -5.31
C GLN A 328 -20.67 -1.20 -5.47
N ARG A 329 -21.17 -2.01 -4.54
CA ARG A 329 -22.58 -2.44 -4.53
C ARG A 329 -23.55 -1.29 -4.33
N HIS A 330 -23.23 -0.39 -3.40
CA HIS A 330 -24.02 0.80 -3.13
C HIS A 330 -24.11 1.71 -4.38
N ASN A 331 -22.96 1.99 -4.99
CA ASN A 331 -22.88 2.84 -6.18
C ASN A 331 -23.57 2.23 -7.41
N ALA A 332 -23.43 0.91 -7.59
CA ALA A 332 -24.09 0.19 -8.68
C ALA A 332 -25.59 -0.07 -8.45
N CYS A 333 -26.09 0.08 -7.22
CA CYS A 333 -27.44 -0.34 -6.80
C CYS A 333 -27.75 -1.82 -7.16
N MET A 334 -26.73 -2.68 -7.11
CA MET A 334 -26.82 -4.09 -7.48
C MET A 334 -26.13 -4.98 -6.42
N PRO A 335 -26.83 -5.98 -5.84
CA PRO A 335 -26.27 -6.83 -4.78
C PRO A 335 -25.34 -7.95 -5.29
N ASN A 336 -25.39 -8.29 -6.57
CA ASN A 336 -24.68 -9.42 -7.18
C ASN A 336 -23.38 -9.03 -7.93
N VAL A 337 -22.83 -7.84 -7.66
CA VAL A 337 -21.57 -7.36 -8.24
C VAL A 337 -20.47 -7.25 -7.19
N ALA A 338 -19.26 -7.01 -7.63
CA ALA A 338 -18.09 -6.65 -6.83
C ALA A 338 -17.52 -7.77 -5.92
N TRP A 339 -18.07 -8.97 -5.87
CA TRP A 339 -17.58 -10.02 -4.98
C TRP A 339 -16.20 -10.52 -5.38
N CYS A 340 -16.07 -11.02 -6.59
CA CYS A 340 -14.79 -11.53 -7.11
C CYS A 340 -13.84 -10.38 -7.44
N GLU A 341 -14.37 -9.29 -7.97
CA GLU A 341 -13.57 -8.14 -8.41
C GLU A 341 -12.77 -7.53 -7.24
N VAL A 342 -13.41 -7.32 -6.07
CA VAL A 342 -12.72 -6.70 -4.93
C VAL A 342 -11.76 -7.67 -4.24
N THR A 343 -12.09 -8.96 -4.16
CA THR A 343 -11.16 -9.96 -3.63
C THR A 343 -9.95 -10.13 -4.54
N ASP A 344 -10.15 -10.09 -5.86
CA ASP A 344 -9.06 -10.13 -6.84
C ASP A 344 -8.18 -8.88 -6.79
N MET A 345 -8.73 -7.69 -6.47
CA MET A 345 -7.89 -6.50 -6.26
C MET A 345 -6.85 -6.75 -5.17
N LEU A 346 -7.25 -7.23 -3.98
CA LEU A 346 -6.34 -7.47 -2.87
C LEU A 346 -5.42 -8.67 -3.12
N PHE A 347 -5.97 -9.83 -3.49
CA PHE A 347 -5.21 -11.09 -3.45
C PHE A 347 -4.52 -11.46 -4.76
N LYS A 348 -5.03 -11.01 -5.91
CA LYS A 348 -4.41 -11.31 -7.21
C LYS A 348 -3.70 -10.10 -7.81
N ASN A 349 -4.37 -8.94 -7.82
CA ASN A 349 -3.83 -7.78 -8.52
C ASN A 349 -2.73 -7.08 -7.72
N ASN A 350 -2.84 -6.96 -6.38
CA ASN A 350 -1.73 -6.44 -5.57
C ASN A 350 -0.47 -7.29 -5.73
N ARG A 351 -0.60 -8.62 -5.86
CA ARG A 351 0.53 -9.51 -6.20
C ARG A 351 1.13 -9.20 -7.58
N LYS A 352 0.28 -8.97 -8.61
CA LYS A 352 0.75 -8.62 -9.96
C LYS A 352 1.49 -7.28 -9.96
N ILE A 353 1.00 -6.31 -9.19
CA ILE A 353 1.64 -5.00 -9.01
C ILE A 353 2.99 -5.19 -8.31
N ALA A 354 3.01 -5.88 -7.17
CA ALA A 354 4.23 -6.12 -6.42
C ALA A 354 5.30 -6.87 -7.24
N ALA A 355 4.90 -7.81 -8.09
CA ALA A 355 5.81 -8.55 -8.98
C ALA A 355 6.51 -7.69 -10.05
N LYS A 356 6.11 -6.42 -10.24
CA LYS A 356 6.84 -5.47 -11.09
C LYS A 356 8.05 -4.85 -10.39
N TYR A 357 8.12 -4.98 -9.06
CA TYR A 357 9.08 -4.29 -8.20
C TYR A 357 9.88 -5.22 -7.29
N PHE A 358 9.40 -6.44 -7.06
CA PHE A 358 10.03 -7.45 -6.21
C PHE A 358 10.07 -8.80 -6.94
N ASP A 359 11.24 -9.45 -6.94
CA ASP A 359 11.47 -10.69 -7.67
C ASP A 359 10.80 -11.90 -7.01
N ALA A 360 10.70 -11.91 -5.68
CA ALA A 360 10.10 -13.03 -4.96
C ALA A 360 8.58 -13.03 -5.12
N PRO A 361 7.92 -14.19 -5.34
CA PRO A 361 6.47 -14.28 -5.30
C PRO A 361 5.93 -13.91 -3.92
N LEU A 362 5.09 -12.86 -3.84
CA LEU A 362 4.47 -12.31 -2.64
C LEU A 362 2.97 -12.62 -2.59
N GLY A 363 2.35 -12.55 -1.41
CA GLY A 363 0.91 -12.68 -1.22
C GLY A 363 0.35 -14.06 -1.59
N ILE A 364 1.16 -15.10 -1.51
CA ILE A 364 0.82 -16.50 -1.81
C ILE A 364 1.64 -17.42 -0.91
N LEU A 365 1.04 -18.49 -0.41
CA LEU A 365 1.77 -19.56 0.27
C LEU A 365 1.97 -20.73 -0.70
N LYS A 366 3.20 -20.90 -1.18
CA LYS A 366 3.64 -22.05 -1.98
C LYS A 366 5.15 -22.23 -1.88
N PRO A 367 5.68 -23.42 -2.16
CA PRO A 367 7.12 -23.64 -2.21
C PRO A 367 7.82 -22.65 -3.15
N GLY A 368 8.89 -22.02 -2.67
CA GLY A 368 9.68 -21.02 -3.39
C GLY A 368 9.18 -19.57 -3.25
N ALA A 369 7.98 -19.33 -2.72
CA ALA A 369 7.49 -17.98 -2.43
C ALA A 369 8.26 -17.36 -1.25
N ALA A 370 8.23 -16.04 -1.16
CA ALA A 370 8.73 -15.33 0.01
C ALA A 370 8.00 -15.80 1.28
N ALA A 371 8.73 -15.92 2.37
CA ALA A 371 8.16 -16.30 3.66
C ALA A 371 7.50 -15.09 4.35
N ASP A 372 6.44 -14.59 3.72
CA ASP A 372 5.56 -13.54 4.23
C ASP A 372 4.27 -14.20 4.70
N VAL A 373 4.21 -14.56 5.98
CA VAL A 373 3.16 -15.39 6.59
C VAL A 373 2.56 -14.68 7.79
N ILE A 374 1.23 -14.68 7.89
CA ILE A 374 0.52 -14.18 9.06
C ILE A 374 -0.37 -15.26 9.69
N VAL A 375 -0.60 -15.11 10.99
CA VAL A 375 -1.60 -15.88 11.73
C VAL A 375 -2.66 -14.91 12.23
N MET A 376 -3.92 -15.17 11.84
CA MET A 376 -5.08 -14.38 12.24
C MET A 376 -5.82 -15.08 13.36
N ASP A 377 -5.97 -14.46 14.53
CA ASP A 377 -6.79 -14.96 15.63
C ASP A 377 -8.29 -14.92 15.26
N TYR A 378 -8.68 -15.91 14.49
CA TYR A 378 -10.04 -16.04 14.01
C TYR A 378 -10.62 -17.41 14.32
N LYS A 379 -11.59 -17.46 15.22
CA LYS A 379 -12.36 -18.65 15.57
C LYS A 379 -13.70 -18.60 14.84
N CYS A 380 -13.83 -19.39 13.78
CA CYS A 380 -15.09 -19.50 13.04
C CYS A 380 -16.14 -20.26 13.86
N PHE A 381 -17.34 -19.73 13.93
CA PHE A 381 -18.53 -20.40 14.51
C PHE A 381 -19.49 -20.93 13.44
N THR A 382 -19.13 -20.79 12.19
CA THR A 382 -19.80 -21.36 11.01
C THR A 382 -18.81 -22.24 10.24
N PRO A 383 -19.27 -23.18 9.39
CA PRO A 383 -18.37 -24.01 8.59
C PRO A 383 -17.38 -23.18 7.77
N PHE A 384 -16.12 -23.60 7.77
CA PHE A 384 -15.02 -22.95 7.05
C PHE A 384 -14.48 -23.92 5.99
N SER A 385 -14.43 -23.49 4.74
CA SER A 385 -13.94 -24.29 3.61
C SER A 385 -13.39 -23.39 2.51
N ASP A 386 -12.76 -23.97 1.51
CA ASP A 386 -12.27 -23.27 0.29
C ASP A 386 -13.37 -22.47 -0.42
N ALA A 387 -14.61 -22.94 -0.40
CA ALA A 387 -15.75 -22.29 -1.06
C ALA A 387 -16.22 -20.98 -0.39
N ASN A 388 -15.84 -20.72 0.87
CA ASN A 388 -16.35 -19.58 1.64
C ASN A 388 -15.28 -18.73 2.35
N ILE A 389 -14.01 -18.94 2.05
CA ILE A 389 -12.87 -18.17 2.60
C ILE A 389 -13.12 -16.68 2.53
N ASP A 390 -13.50 -16.17 1.35
CA ASP A 390 -13.68 -14.72 1.12
C ASP A 390 -14.83 -14.14 1.98
N GLY A 391 -15.87 -14.93 2.23
CA GLY A 391 -16.96 -14.55 3.13
C GLY A 391 -16.49 -14.39 4.58
N HIS A 392 -15.68 -15.33 5.06
CA HIS A 392 -15.08 -15.24 6.40
C HIS A 392 -14.13 -14.04 6.50
N MET A 393 -13.34 -13.77 5.48
CA MET A 393 -12.42 -12.64 5.49
C MET A 393 -13.14 -11.29 5.47
N ILE A 394 -14.12 -11.11 4.59
CA ILE A 394 -14.83 -9.83 4.44
C ILE A 394 -15.72 -9.53 5.65
N PHE A 395 -16.41 -10.55 6.18
CA PHE A 395 -17.43 -10.31 7.21
C PHE A 395 -17.02 -10.74 8.62
N GLY A 396 -15.96 -11.54 8.76
CA GLY A 396 -15.57 -12.14 10.04
C GLY A 396 -14.20 -11.68 10.54
N MET A 397 -13.29 -11.26 9.65
CA MET A 397 -11.93 -10.90 10.02
C MET A 397 -11.69 -9.39 9.93
N THR A 398 -10.75 -8.92 10.75
CA THR A 398 -10.16 -7.57 10.69
C THR A 398 -8.65 -7.71 10.84
N GLY A 399 -7.86 -6.79 10.31
CA GLY A 399 -6.40 -6.83 10.46
C GLY A 399 -5.94 -6.80 11.91
N ARG A 400 -6.71 -6.20 12.81
CA ARG A 400 -6.41 -6.16 14.26
C ARG A 400 -6.40 -7.54 14.94
N GLN A 401 -6.93 -8.58 14.29
CA GLN A 401 -6.86 -9.97 14.75
C GLN A 401 -5.54 -10.66 14.35
N CYS A 402 -4.65 -10.01 13.61
CA CYS A 402 -3.34 -10.55 13.30
C CYS A 402 -2.52 -10.71 14.59
N GLU A 403 -2.18 -11.94 14.97
CA GLU A 403 -1.41 -12.23 16.18
C GLU A 403 0.07 -12.50 15.90
N THR A 404 0.39 -12.99 14.71
CA THR A 404 1.75 -13.31 14.30
C THR A 404 2.00 -12.80 12.88
N THR A 405 3.14 -12.13 12.69
CA THR A 405 3.55 -11.58 11.39
C THR A 405 4.99 -11.94 11.10
N MET A 406 5.22 -12.62 9.98
CA MET A 406 6.52 -12.93 9.43
C MET A 406 6.69 -12.24 8.08
N CYS A 407 7.82 -11.58 7.85
CA CYS A 407 8.18 -10.96 6.58
C CYS A 407 9.55 -11.46 6.14
N ASN A 408 9.63 -11.98 4.91
CA ASN A 408 10.86 -12.51 4.32
C ASN A 408 11.60 -13.50 5.27
N GLY A 409 10.83 -14.32 6.00
CA GLY A 409 11.34 -15.29 6.96
C GLY A 409 11.78 -14.75 8.32
N LYS A 410 11.75 -13.43 8.51
CA LYS A 410 11.99 -12.79 9.82
C LYS A 410 10.66 -12.68 10.57
N LEU A 411 10.60 -13.21 11.77
CA LEU A 411 9.46 -13.06 12.67
C LEU A 411 9.45 -11.64 13.24
N LEU A 412 8.44 -10.83 12.91
CA LEU A 412 8.33 -9.42 13.30
C LEU A 412 7.43 -9.24 14.52
N MET A 413 6.38 -10.06 14.62
CA MET A 413 5.41 -10.05 15.70
C MET A 413 4.97 -11.46 16.03
N LYS A 414 4.80 -11.78 17.32
CA LYS A 414 4.23 -13.04 17.81
C LYS A 414 3.37 -12.76 19.03
N ASP A 415 2.22 -13.42 19.11
CA ASP A 415 1.22 -13.22 20.19
C ASP A 415 0.94 -11.70 20.40
N ARG A 416 0.87 -10.91 19.31
CA ARG A 416 0.71 -9.45 19.24
C ARG A 416 1.83 -8.62 19.87
N GLN A 417 2.96 -9.22 20.20
CA GLN A 417 4.15 -8.53 20.70
C GLN A 417 5.19 -8.39 19.58
N LEU A 418 5.67 -7.17 19.33
CA LEU A 418 6.74 -6.91 18.40
C LEU A 418 8.04 -7.55 18.90
N ILE A 419 8.83 -8.11 17.99
CA ILE A 419 10.07 -8.81 18.34
C ILE A 419 11.26 -7.87 18.10
N GLY A 420 12.02 -7.63 19.18
CA GLY A 420 13.23 -6.83 19.15
C GLY A 420 13.00 -5.31 18.98
N ILE A 421 11.77 -4.85 19.18
CA ILE A 421 11.36 -3.45 19.05
C ILE A 421 10.80 -2.97 20.39
N ASP A 422 11.31 -1.85 20.88
CA ASP A 422 10.76 -1.14 22.03
C ASP A 422 9.65 -0.18 21.56
N GLU A 423 8.43 -0.73 21.47
CA GLU A 423 7.26 0.01 21.01
C GLU A 423 6.92 1.20 21.93
N GLU A 424 7.12 1.07 23.26
CA GLU A 424 6.85 2.14 24.21
C GLU A 424 7.77 3.33 23.98
N ALA A 425 9.07 3.07 23.80
CA ALA A 425 10.04 4.12 23.50
C ALA A 425 9.75 4.80 22.14
N ILE A 426 9.38 4.03 21.10
CA ILE A 426 8.99 4.60 19.80
C ILE A 426 7.74 5.46 19.95
N ASN A 427 6.70 4.98 20.64
CA ASN A 427 5.47 5.73 20.86
C ASN A 427 5.70 7.04 21.64
N ALA A 428 6.59 7.03 22.64
CA ALA A 428 6.96 8.24 23.37
C ALA A 428 7.61 9.28 22.45
N ARG A 429 8.54 8.87 21.60
CA ARG A 429 9.20 9.75 20.62
C ARG A 429 8.24 10.21 19.52
N THR A 430 7.36 9.33 19.05
CA THR A 430 6.30 9.68 18.08
C THR A 430 5.38 10.76 18.67
N MET A 431 5.02 10.65 19.94
CA MET A 431 4.22 11.68 20.63
C MET A 431 4.95 13.03 20.68
N GLU A 432 6.26 13.05 20.93
CA GLU A 432 7.07 14.28 20.91
C GLU A 432 7.10 14.90 19.51
N ALA A 433 7.36 14.10 18.46
CA ALA A 433 7.36 14.55 17.07
C ALA A 433 5.98 15.09 16.64
N SER A 434 4.90 14.38 17.02
CA SER A 434 3.53 14.82 16.73
C SER A 434 3.20 16.16 17.40
N LYS A 435 3.60 16.37 18.65
CA LYS A 435 3.38 17.65 19.35
C LYS A 435 4.14 18.80 18.66
N LYS A 436 5.37 18.56 18.19
CA LYS A 436 6.14 19.56 17.44
C LYS A 436 5.42 19.94 16.14
N LEU A 437 5.00 18.92 15.35
CA LEU A 437 4.25 19.13 14.10
C LEU A 437 2.95 19.90 14.35
N TRP A 438 2.13 19.47 15.32
CA TRP A 438 0.84 20.09 15.63
C TRP A 438 0.98 21.52 16.15
N SER A 439 2.07 21.81 16.88
CA SER A 439 2.38 23.18 17.30
C SER A 439 2.68 24.10 16.12
N ARG A 440 3.41 23.62 15.11
CA ARG A 440 3.68 24.38 13.87
C ARG A 440 2.41 24.65 13.06
N LEU A 441 1.46 23.68 13.07
CA LEU A 441 0.20 23.80 12.33
C LEU A 441 -0.83 24.72 13.00
N ASN A 442 -0.74 24.94 14.32
CA ASN A 442 -1.72 25.71 15.09
C ASN A 442 -1.14 26.99 15.71
N GLY A 443 0.14 27.26 15.53
CA GLY A 443 0.84 28.47 16.02
C GLY A 443 0.77 29.59 15.05
#